data_75942c334f51aecdda831a994243e450
#
_entry.id   75942c334f51aecdda831a994243e450
#
_cell.length_a   1.000
_cell.length_b   1.000
_cell.length_c   1.000
_cell.angle_alpha   90.00
_cell.angle_beta   90.00
_cell.angle_gamma   90.00
#
_symmetry.space_group_name_H-M   'P 1'
#
loop_
_entity.id
_entity.type
_entity.pdbx_description
1 polymer ?
#
loop_
_entity_poly.entity_id
_entity_poly.type
_entity_poly.pdbx_seq_one_letter_code
_entity_poly.pdbx_strand_id
1 'polypeptide(L)'
;ALGGSIVAEEVREAMELSNDVYIPMTELEKKVGDEIAKILDVPAAYITSGAGSALTLAAAAFMAGKDDDKIQQLPNTKGMPNKILIQKRQRYWYDRCMEFSGGTLVEIGTEKGTSKNDLINAIDSETACVHYPVYEQDEVDENILSLEEVIEITHSKNKPVSVDAAGQI
;
A
#
# COMPACT_ATOMS: atom_id res chain seq x y z
N ALA A 1 -17.19 2.75 9.83
CA ALA A 1 -18.41 2.47 9.08
C ALA A 1 -18.05 2.01 7.66
N LEU A 2 -18.47 0.83 7.30
CA LEU A 2 -18.28 0.30 5.96
C LEU A 2 -19.28 0.97 4.99
N GLY A 3 -18.78 1.71 4.01
CA GLY A 3 -19.62 2.27 2.95
C GLY A 3 -19.67 3.80 2.90
N GLY A 4 -18.85 4.47 3.68
CA GLY A 4 -18.71 5.91 3.61
C GLY A 4 -19.59 6.68 4.58
N SER A 5 -19.56 7.99 4.50
CA SER A 5 -20.27 8.92 5.38
C SER A 5 -21.02 9.98 4.57
N ILE A 6 -21.94 10.69 5.22
CA ILE A 6 -22.62 11.83 4.62
C ILE A 6 -21.59 12.95 4.44
N VAL A 7 -21.44 13.40 3.21
CA VAL A 7 -20.50 14.48 2.87
C VAL A 7 -21.01 15.80 3.46
N ALA A 8 -20.15 16.57 4.12
CA ALA A 8 -20.46 17.87 4.69
C ALA A 8 -20.92 18.86 3.61
N GLU A 9 -21.72 19.87 4.00
CA GLU A 9 -22.32 20.80 3.05
C GLU A 9 -21.26 21.60 2.29
N GLU A 10 -20.24 22.09 2.99
CA GLU A 10 -19.13 22.86 2.39
C GLU A 10 -18.36 22.05 1.33
N VAL A 11 -18.22 20.73 1.55
CA VAL A 11 -17.57 19.84 0.58
C VAL A 11 -18.46 19.65 -0.65
N ARG A 12 -19.78 19.49 -0.47
CA ARG A 12 -20.72 19.37 -1.59
C ARG A 12 -20.77 20.65 -2.44
N GLU A 13 -20.75 21.83 -1.79
CA GLU A 13 -20.69 23.12 -2.48
C GLU A 13 -19.39 23.25 -3.30
N ALA A 14 -18.24 22.87 -2.73
CA ALA A 14 -16.97 22.88 -3.44
C ALA A 14 -16.96 21.92 -4.64
N MET A 15 -17.57 20.74 -4.51
CA MET A 15 -17.74 19.78 -5.61
C MET A 15 -18.62 20.37 -6.72
N GLU A 16 -19.74 21.04 -6.38
CA GLU A 16 -20.61 21.66 -7.36
C GLU A 16 -19.91 22.78 -8.13
N LEU A 17 -19.19 23.67 -7.44
CA LEU A 17 -18.39 24.71 -8.08
C LEU A 17 -17.33 24.16 -9.04
N SER A 18 -16.80 22.98 -8.78
CA SER A 18 -15.79 22.36 -9.63
C SER A 18 -16.35 21.88 -10.98
N ASN A 19 -17.67 21.71 -11.11
CA ASN A 19 -18.31 21.29 -12.36
C ASN A 19 -18.29 22.39 -13.44
N ASP A 20 -18.12 23.65 -13.05
CA ASP A 20 -18.13 24.79 -13.93
C ASP A 20 -16.77 25.17 -14.54
N VAL A 21 -15.71 24.44 -14.17
CA VAL A 21 -14.33 24.73 -14.56
C VAL A 21 -13.57 23.52 -15.06
N TYR A 22 -12.67 23.73 -16.02
CA TYR A 22 -11.69 22.71 -16.40
C TYR A 22 -10.47 22.80 -15.50
N ILE A 23 -10.18 21.72 -14.79
CA ILE A 23 -8.99 21.62 -13.92
C ILE A 23 -8.07 20.55 -14.50
N PRO A 24 -6.78 20.85 -14.80
CA PRO A 24 -5.82 19.84 -15.17
C PRO A 24 -5.65 18.84 -14.02
N MET A 25 -5.95 17.56 -14.25
CA MET A 25 -5.94 16.53 -13.20
C MET A 25 -4.59 16.40 -12.51
N THR A 26 -3.49 16.49 -13.26
CA THR A 26 -2.13 16.44 -12.69
C THR A 26 -1.83 17.58 -11.72
N GLU A 27 -2.40 18.79 -11.99
CA GLU A 27 -2.26 19.92 -11.08
C GLU A 27 -3.11 19.74 -9.83
N LEU A 28 -4.34 19.26 -10.00
CA LEU A 28 -5.24 18.96 -8.88
C LEU A 28 -4.64 17.89 -7.95
N GLU A 29 -4.22 16.77 -8.50
CA GLU A 29 -3.60 15.69 -7.75
C GLU A 29 -2.37 16.16 -6.96
N LYS A 30 -1.52 16.96 -7.61
CA LYS A 30 -0.34 17.51 -6.93
C LYS A 30 -0.73 18.42 -5.77
N LYS A 31 -1.65 19.36 -5.97
CA LYS A 31 -2.08 20.32 -4.92
C LYS A 31 -2.74 19.60 -3.75
N VAL A 32 -3.64 18.67 -4.03
CA VAL A 32 -4.32 17.90 -2.99
C VAL A 32 -3.33 17.01 -2.24
N GLY A 33 -2.42 16.36 -2.96
CA GLY A 33 -1.37 15.56 -2.35
C GLY A 33 -0.46 16.38 -1.43
N ASP A 34 -0.03 17.56 -1.87
CA ASP A 34 0.80 18.47 -1.07
C ASP A 34 0.06 18.92 0.22
N GLU A 35 -1.24 19.24 0.15
CA GLU A 35 -2.00 19.64 1.34
C GLU A 35 -2.22 18.49 2.33
N ILE A 36 -2.54 17.29 1.85
CA ILE A 36 -2.69 16.13 2.71
C ILE A 36 -1.35 15.72 3.33
N ALA A 37 -0.26 15.78 2.57
CA ALA A 37 1.07 15.51 3.10
C ALA A 37 1.43 16.44 4.26
N LYS A 38 1.06 17.73 4.18
CA LYS A 38 1.24 18.68 5.30
C LYS A 38 0.38 18.34 6.51
N ILE A 39 -0.90 17.98 6.29
CA ILE A 39 -1.83 17.63 7.38
C ILE A 39 -1.32 16.41 8.15
N LEU A 40 -0.80 15.41 7.43
CA LEU A 40 -0.34 14.14 7.99
C LEU A 40 1.14 14.16 8.41
N ASP A 41 1.87 15.25 8.15
CA ASP A 41 3.32 15.37 8.38
C ASP A 41 4.13 14.23 7.73
N VAL A 42 3.81 13.94 6.45
CA VAL A 42 4.46 12.91 5.64
C VAL A 42 5.15 13.52 4.41
N PRO A 43 6.16 12.85 3.83
CA PRO A 43 6.90 13.39 2.67
C PRO A 43 6.03 13.61 1.41
N ALA A 44 4.99 12.82 1.21
CA ALA A 44 4.09 12.92 0.06
C ALA A 44 2.77 12.18 0.32
N ALA A 45 1.72 12.58 -0.36
CA ALA A 45 0.44 11.86 -0.39
C ALA A 45 -0.10 11.78 -1.81
N TYR A 46 -0.82 10.71 -2.12
CA TYR A 46 -1.51 10.52 -3.39
C TYR A 46 -2.92 10.01 -3.12
N ILE A 47 -3.91 10.66 -3.76
CA ILE A 47 -5.31 10.34 -3.55
C ILE A 47 -5.78 9.32 -4.56
N THR A 48 -6.49 8.31 -4.10
CA THR A 48 -7.07 7.24 -4.92
C THR A 48 -8.56 7.13 -4.70
N SER A 49 -9.23 6.35 -5.55
CA SER A 49 -10.67 6.07 -5.41
C SER A 49 -11.03 5.15 -4.24
N GLY A 50 -10.04 4.67 -3.49
CA GLY A 50 -10.23 3.82 -2.32
C GLY A 50 -9.00 2.97 -2.00
N ALA A 51 -9.00 2.30 -0.84
CA ALA A 51 -7.87 1.52 -0.34
C ALA A 51 -7.42 0.42 -1.31
N GLY A 52 -8.34 -0.29 -1.98
CA GLY A 52 -7.98 -1.30 -2.98
C GLY A 52 -7.18 -0.72 -4.15
N SER A 53 -7.57 0.48 -4.64
CA SER A 53 -6.81 1.19 -5.68
C SER A 53 -5.45 1.64 -5.16
N ALA A 54 -5.37 2.11 -3.89
CA ALA A 54 -4.12 2.49 -3.25
C ALA A 54 -3.14 1.30 -3.16
N LEU A 55 -3.62 0.14 -2.74
CA LEU A 55 -2.82 -1.10 -2.68
C LEU A 55 -2.29 -1.49 -4.07
N THR A 56 -3.16 -1.47 -5.10
CA THR A 56 -2.78 -1.79 -6.47
C THR A 56 -1.70 -0.85 -7.00
N LEU A 57 -1.86 0.46 -6.78
CA LEU A 57 -0.89 1.47 -7.21
C LEU A 57 0.42 1.42 -6.42
N ALA A 58 0.36 1.15 -5.11
CA ALA A 58 1.55 0.95 -4.29
C ALA A 58 2.36 -0.24 -4.79
N ALA A 59 1.72 -1.38 -5.06
CA ALA A 59 2.39 -2.55 -5.64
C ALA A 59 3.04 -2.23 -6.99
N ALA A 60 2.32 -1.54 -7.88
CA ALA A 60 2.86 -1.08 -9.16
C ALA A 60 4.11 -0.21 -8.98
N ALA A 61 4.06 0.75 -8.05
CA ALA A 61 5.17 1.65 -7.77
C ALA A 61 6.40 0.93 -7.20
N PHE A 62 6.22 -0.08 -6.33
CA PHE A 62 7.31 -0.88 -5.81
C PHE A 62 7.98 -1.75 -6.89
N MET A 63 7.23 -2.19 -7.89
CA MET A 63 7.75 -3.00 -8.99
C MET A 63 8.41 -2.17 -10.10
N ALA A 64 7.76 -1.10 -10.53
CA ALA A 64 8.18 -0.32 -11.70
C ALA A 64 9.03 0.92 -11.33
N GLY A 65 8.86 1.46 -10.13
CA GLY A 65 9.49 2.72 -9.73
C GLY A 65 9.07 3.89 -10.63
N LYS A 66 10.05 4.63 -11.15
CA LYS A 66 9.86 5.76 -12.09
C LYS A 66 10.27 5.43 -13.52
N ASP A 67 10.36 4.17 -13.86
CA ASP A 67 10.77 3.68 -15.18
C ASP A 67 9.54 3.56 -16.08
N ASP A 68 9.42 4.44 -17.07
CA ASP A 68 8.26 4.53 -17.95
C ASP A 68 8.02 3.24 -18.75
N ASP A 69 9.08 2.55 -19.17
CA ASP A 69 8.96 1.30 -19.91
C ASP A 69 8.37 0.20 -19.02
N LYS A 70 8.80 0.15 -17.76
CA LYS A 70 8.24 -0.80 -16.78
C LYS A 70 6.80 -0.46 -16.44
N ILE A 71 6.47 0.83 -16.26
CA ILE A 71 5.10 1.28 -15.99
C ILE A 71 4.19 0.84 -17.14
N GLN A 72 4.58 1.04 -18.39
CA GLN A 72 3.80 0.62 -19.56
C GLN A 72 3.71 -0.91 -19.72
N GLN A 73 4.70 -1.64 -19.22
CA GLN A 73 4.72 -3.10 -19.28
C GLN A 73 3.72 -3.75 -18.32
N LEU A 74 3.41 -3.10 -17.20
CA LEU A 74 2.45 -3.65 -16.21
C LEU A 74 1.09 -3.97 -16.85
N PRO A 75 0.41 -5.04 -16.43
CA PRO A 75 0.72 -5.93 -15.32
C PRO A 75 1.72 -7.07 -15.66
N ASN A 76 2.36 -7.05 -16.82
CA ASN A 76 3.40 -8.03 -17.15
C ASN A 76 4.70 -7.65 -16.41
N THR A 77 5.03 -8.39 -15.37
CA THR A 77 6.18 -8.12 -14.48
C THR A 77 7.48 -8.82 -14.91
N LYS A 78 7.56 -9.32 -16.14
CA LYS A 78 8.78 -9.98 -16.65
C LYS A 78 9.99 -9.07 -16.50
N GLY A 79 11.00 -9.51 -15.75
CA GLY A 79 12.24 -8.76 -15.50
C GLY A 79 12.13 -7.70 -14.40
N MET A 80 11.04 -7.70 -13.65
CA MET A 80 10.84 -6.85 -12.47
C MET A 80 10.78 -7.69 -11.19
N PRO A 81 11.27 -7.17 -10.04
CA PRO A 81 10.92 -7.78 -8.75
C PRO A 81 9.41 -7.67 -8.57
N ASN A 82 8.74 -8.79 -8.31
CA ASN A 82 7.27 -8.80 -8.19
C ASN A 82 6.74 -9.60 -6.99
N LYS A 83 7.62 -10.15 -6.16
CA LYS A 83 7.21 -10.84 -4.94
C LYS A 83 6.81 -9.82 -3.89
N ILE A 84 5.62 -9.96 -3.35
CA ILE A 84 5.08 -9.17 -2.24
C ILE A 84 4.93 -10.13 -1.07
N LEU A 85 5.84 -9.99 -0.09
CA LEU A 85 5.85 -10.89 1.06
C LEU A 85 4.76 -10.46 2.06
N ILE A 86 4.03 -11.43 2.60
CA ILE A 86 3.03 -11.20 3.64
C ILE A 86 3.09 -12.34 4.66
N GLN A 87 2.97 -12.02 5.94
CA GLN A 87 2.90 -13.04 6.97
C GLN A 87 1.63 -13.87 6.79
N LYS A 88 1.75 -15.20 6.77
CA LYS A 88 0.64 -16.11 6.49
C LYS A 88 -0.60 -15.85 7.35
N ARG A 89 -0.41 -15.55 8.62
CA ARG A 89 -1.49 -15.23 9.56
C ARG A 89 -2.10 -13.84 9.37
N GLN A 90 -1.46 -12.98 8.55
CA GLN A 90 -1.97 -11.65 8.20
C GLN A 90 -2.71 -11.61 6.87
N ARG A 91 -2.93 -12.76 6.19
CA ARG A 91 -3.73 -12.81 4.97
C ARG A 91 -5.16 -12.36 5.23
N TYR A 92 -5.70 -11.51 4.37
CA TYR A 92 -7.04 -10.94 4.49
C TYR A 92 -7.71 -10.76 3.13
N TRP A 93 -8.99 -10.44 3.14
CA TRP A 93 -9.81 -10.44 1.93
C TRP A 93 -9.33 -9.48 0.83
N TYR A 94 -8.73 -8.34 1.20
CA TYR A 94 -8.34 -7.29 0.25
C TYR A 94 -6.88 -7.35 -0.17
N ASP A 95 -6.06 -8.20 0.40
CA ASP A 95 -4.63 -8.33 0.06
C ASP A 95 -4.41 -8.63 -1.42
N ARG A 96 -5.35 -9.33 -2.07
CA ARG A 96 -5.35 -9.60 -3.51
C ARG A 96 -5.26 -8.34 -4.38
N CYS A 97 -5.62 -7.16 -3.86
CA CYS A 97 -5.47 -5.90 -4.59
C CYS A 97 -4.01 -5.61 -4.92
N MET A 98 -3.07 -6.13 -4.15
CA MET A 98 -1.64 -6.05 -4.44
C MET A 98 -1.24 -6.84 -5.70
N GLU A 99 -2.03 -7.82 -6.12
CA GLU A 99 -1.74 -8.66 -7.29
C GLU A 99 -2.31 -8.08 -8.60
N PHE A 100 -3.24 -7.13 -8.55
CA PHE A 100 -3.90 -6.59 -9.75
C PHE A 100 -2.94 -5.87 -10.71
N SER A 101 -1.84 -5.34 -10.19
CA SER A 101 -0.77 -4.74 -11.01
C SER A 101 0.30 -5.73 -11.48
N GLY A 102 0.12 -7.03 -11.24
CA GLY A 102 1.04 -8.10 -11.64
C GLY A 102 1.98 -8.58 -10.52
N GLY A 103 1.81 -8.07 -9.29
CA GLY A 103 2.49 -8.59 -8.12
C GLY A 103 2.07 -10.02 -7.79
N THR A 104 2.89 -10.73 -7.03
CA THR A 104 2.61 -12.08 -6.54
C THR A 104 2.73 -12.07 -5.03
N LEU A 105 1.64 -12.33 -4.33
CA LEU A 105 1.66 -12.51 -2.88
C LEU A 105 2.37 -13.81 -2.50
N VAL A 106 3.37 -13.70 -1.64
CA VAL A 106 4.16 -14.83 -1.14
C VAL A 106 4.03 -14.89 0.38
N GLU A 107 3.42 -15.95 0.86
CA GLU A 107 3.23 -16.17 2.29
C GLU A 107 4.55 -16.53 2.96
N ILE A 108 4.84 -15.88 4.10
CA ILE A 108 5.97 -16.21 4.97
C ILE A 108 5.48 -16.71 6.33
N GLY A 109 6.26 -17.59 6.94
CA GLY A 109 5.88 -18.25 8.18
C GLY A 109 4.88 -19.38 7.97
N THR A 110 4.14 -19.70 9.01
CA THR A 110 3.19 -20.83 9.06
C THR A 110 1.89 -20.41 9.77
N GLU A 111 0.92 -21.33 9.86
CA GLU A 111 -0.29 -21.13 10.69
C GLU A 111 0.04 -20.95 12.18
N LYS A 112 1.23 -21.35 12.62
CA LYS A 112 1.67 -21.19 14.02
C LYS A 112 2.33 -19.86 14.30
N GLY A 113 2.75 -19.14 13.25
CA GLY A 113 3.40 -17.83 13.36
C GLY A 113 4.51 -17.62 12.35
N THR A 114 5.13 -16.46 12.46
CA THR A 114 6.25 -16.01 11.61
C THR A 114 7.41 -15.59 12.49
N SER A 115 8.59 -16.16 12.25
CA SER A 115 9.83 -15.77 12.94
C SER A 115 10.61 -14.73 12.13
N LYS A 116 11.55 -14.02 12.80
CA LYS A 116 12.51 -13.11 12.11
C LYS A 116 13.28 -13.81 11.00
N ASN A 117 13.68 -15.08 11.23
CA ASN A 117 14.40 -15.84 10.23
C ASN A 117 13.54 -16.16 9.00
N ASP A 118 12.24 -16.39 9.16
CA ASP A 118 11.34 -16.60 8.03
C ASP A 118 11.33 -15.38 7.12
N LEU A 119 11.23 -14.17 7.67
CA LEU A 119 11.26 -12.92 6.90
C LEU A 119 12.64 -12.68 6.29
N ILE A 120 13.73 -12.81 7.07
CA ILE A 120 15.10 -12.59 6.59
C ILE A 120 15.45 -13.49 5.41
N ASN A 121 15.04 -14.76 5.45
CA ASN A 121 15.32 -15.74 4.42
C ASN A 121 14.42 -15.61 3.18
N ALA A 122 13.22 -15.03 3.34
CA ALA A 122 12.29 -14.83 2.23
C ALA A 122 12.65 -13.62 1.37
N ILE A 123 13.32 -12.61 1.94
CA ILE A 123 13.70 -11.40 1.20
C ILE A 123 14.86 -11.70 0.25
N ASP A 124 14.61 -11.56 -1.05
CA ASP A 124 15.59 -11.76 -2.13
C ASP A 124 15.54 -10.64 -3.19
N SER A 125 16.24 -10.84 -4.31
CA SER A 125 16.27 -9.88 -5.41
C SER A 125 14.92 -9.70 -6.11
N GLU A 126 14.05 -10.71 -6.05
CA GLU A 126 12.71 -10.69 -6.65
C GLU A 126 11.65 -10.08 -5.74
N THR A 127 12.01 -9.75 -4.48
CA THR A 127 11.11 -9.10 -3.54
C THR A 127 10.90 -7.63 -3.93
N ALA A 128 9.65 -7.26 -4.21
CA ALA A 128 9.23 -5.88 -4.46
C ALA A 128 9.01 -5.11 -3.14
N CYS A 129 8.27 -5.70 -2.22
CA CYS A 129 8.02 -5.15 -0.89
C CYS A 129 7.59 -6.23 0.10
N VAL A 130 7.52 -5.85 1.39
CA VAL A 130 6.79 -6.61 2.42
C VAL A 130 5.48 -5.86 2.70
N HIS A 131 4.36 -6.56 2.68
CA HIS A 131 3.03 -6.01 2.97
C HIS A 131 2.62 -6.34 4.40
N TYR A 132 2.18 -5.32 5.15
CA TYR A 132 1.75 -5.42 6.53
C TYR A 132 0.38 -4.75 6.73
N PRO A 133 -0.71 -5.51 6.84
CA PRO A 133 -2.00 -4.97 7.25
C PRO A 133 -2.03 -4.73 8.78
N VAL A 134 -2.49 -3.55 9.18
CA VAL A 134 -2.72 -3.21 10.59
C VAL A 134 -4.18 -3.49 10.90
N TYR A 135 -4.44 -4.43 11.79
CA TYR A 135 -5.80 -4.72 12.26
C TYR A 135 -6.21 -3.78 13.39
N GLU A 136 -7.52 -3.61 13.58
CA GLU A 136 -8.06 -2.92 14.74
C GLU A 136 -7.61 -3.64 16.03
N GLN A 137 -7.31 -2.85 17.06
CA GLN A 137 -6.46 -3.21 18.22
C GLN A 137 -6.96 -4.32 19.14
N ASP A 138 -8.08 -4.96 18.88
CA ASP A 138 -8.67 -5.93 19.82
C ASP A 138 -7.98 -7.32 19.82
N GLU A 139 -7.12 -7.61 18.83
CA GLU A 139 -6.41 -8.88 18.77
C GLU A 139 -4.97 -8.70 18.25
N VAL A 140 -4.05 -8.34 19.15
CA VAL A 140 -2.62 -8.44 18.84
C VAL A 140 -2.25 -9.92 18.76
N ASP A 141 -1.95 -10.41 17.56
CA ASP A 141 -1.45 -11.77 17.38
C ASP A 141 0.04 -11.83 17.75
N GLU A 142 0.35 -12.34 18.94
CA GLU A 142 1.72 -12.48 19.44
C GLU A 142 2.59 -13.46 18.62
N ASN A 143 1.98 -14.19 17.69
CA ASN A 143 2.70 -15.18 16.86
C ASN A 143 3.14 -14.60 15.50
N ILE A 144 2.92 -13.31 15.24
CA ILE A 144 3.45 -12.63 14.06
C ILE A 144 4.53 -11.62 14.47
N LEU A 145 5.35 -11.23 13.52
CA LEU A 145 6.28 -10.12 13.73
C LEU A 145 5.51 -8.81 13.85
N SER A 146 5.93 -7.94 14.76
CA SER A 146 5.38 -6.59 14.88
C SER A 146 5.73 -5.74 13.65
N LEU A 147 5.02 -4.64 13.46
CA LEU A 147 5.32 -3.70 12.36
C LEU A 147 6.75 -3.16 12.47
N GLU A 148 7.21 -2.84 13.67
CA GLU A 148 8.55 -2.34 13.93
C GLU A 148 9.62 -3.37 13.52
N GLU A 149 9.44 -4.63 13.91
CA GLU A 149 10.36 -5.72 13.54
C GLU A 149 10.39 -5.94 12.02
N VAL A 150 9.22 -5.89 11.37
CA VAL A 150 9.13 -6.01 9.90
C VAL A 150 9.83 -4.85 9.22
N ILE A 151 9.64 -3.61 9.68
CA ILE A 151 10.31 -2.43 9.13
C ILE A 151 11.82 -2.55 9.30
N GLU A 152 12.31 -2.87 10.50
CA GLU A 152 13.74 -2.99 10.79
C GLU A 152 14.41 -4.03 9.87
N ILE A 153 13.84 -5.23 9.79
CA ILE A 153 14.39 -6.32 8.97
C ILE A 153 14.35 -5.94 7.48
N THR A 154 13.22 -5.46 6.99
CA THR A 154 13.00 -5.17 5.58
C THR A 154 13.90 -4.04 5.10
N HIS A 155 14.01 -2.95 5.87
CA HIS A 155 14.87 -1.82 5.55
C HIS A 155 16.36 -2.20 5.63
N SER A 156 16.77 -3.12 6.53
CA SER A 156 18.15 -3.63 6.55
C SER A 156 18.56 -4.34 5.25
N LYS A 157 17.57 -4.81 4.49
CA LYS A 157 17.73 -5.44 3.17
C LYS A 157 17.47 -4.49 2.00
N ASN A 158 17.33 -3.18 2.25
CA ASN A 158 16.99 -2.16 1.26
C ASN A 158 15.70 -2.47 0.48
N LYS A 159 14.69 -3.02 1.15
CA LYS A 159 13.37 -3.25 0.60
C LYS A 159 12.32 -2.39 1.31
N PRO A 160 11.27 -1.94 0.60
CA PRO A 160 10.21 -1.14 1.20
C PRO A 160 9.19 -2.00 1.93
N VAL A 161 8.47 -1.38 2.87
CA VAL A 161 7.29 -1.94 3.53
C VAL A 161 6.05 -1.18 3.06
N SER A 162 5.01 -1.92 2.68
CA SER A 162 3.67 -1.40 2.43
C SER A 162 2.82 -1.64 3.66
N VAL A 163 2.20 -0.61 4.21
CA VAL A 163 1.30 -0.74 5.37
C VAL A 163 -0.13 -0.41 4.94
N ASP A 164 -1.06 -1.36 5.15
CA ASP A 164 -2.49 -1.10 5.03
C ASP A 164 -3.03 -0.71 6.41
N ALA A 165 -3.32 0.57 6.55
CA ALA A 165 -3.78 1.19 7.81
C ALA A 165 -5.17 1.82 7.66
N ALA A 166 -6.05 1.21 6.87
CA ALA A 166 -7.35 1.76 6.50
C ALA A 166 -8.27 2.07 7.69
N GLY A 167 -8.06 1.44 8.83
CA GLY A 167 -8.83 1.65 10.06
C GLY A 167 -8.14 2.52 11.11
N GLN A 168 -6.97 3.09 10.81
CA GLN A 168 -6.09 3.70 11.83
C GLN A 168 -6.03 5.24 11.77
N ILE A 169 -6.74 5.88 10.84
CA ILE A 169 -6.73 7.34 10.64
C ILE A 169 -8.10 7.93 11.01
#